data_8972939ca2dacc3e1268485a77cf7030
#
_entry.id   8972939ca2dacc3e1268485a77cf7030
#
_cell.length_a   1.000
_cell.length_b   1.000
_cell.length_c   1.000
_cell.angle_alpha   90.00
_cell.angle_beta   90.00
_cell.angle_gamma   90.00
#
_symmetry.space_group_name_H-M   'P 1'
#
loop_
_entity.id
_entity.type
_entity.pdbx_description
1 polymer ?
#
loop_
_entity_poly.entity_id
_entity_poly.type
_entity_poly.pdbx_seq_one_letter_code
_entity_poly.pdbx_strand_id
1 'polypeptide(L)'
;MSTLPPAPASLVDAGGQLHPFGRYRGAVGDVSTARWDRGPAWPRRLQRKAWLYAGAYHEDFMVGYAVADAGYLGTAFVYVYDRARKVRVEESLEIPFGFAEGFRPSLRDAWSFGFGDRQWRIDPEGDGLRFRYDGRRISFDLRVPSLEGGMTTLAPALHRPFNHTFKRLCLAAEATVRIDARRFERALPHGAAVDFTLGYPPRDTRWNWACLQGTTDDGRPFGLNLVAYFNDELENALWLGDELIPLGSAVFTIGRPADQGPWTIHVAELDLTLTFSPEGARQDRKNLGLLKHDFIQPFGRFEGSFRADGKTVRVSGHGVVEDHTSRW
;
A
#
# COMPACT_ATOMS: atom_id res chain seq x y z
N MET A 1 -1.20 -24.74 -9.51
CA MET A 1 -0.44 -23.45 -9.40
C MET A 1 0.76 -23.66 -8.50
N SER A 2 1.94 -23.10 -8.82
CA SER A 2 3.14 -23.22 -7.98
C SER A 2 2.91 -22.43 -6.69
N THR A 3 3.07 -23.07 -5.53
CA THR A 3 3.01 -22.38 -4.25
C THR A 3 4.25 -21.50 -4.07
N LEU A 4 4.07 -20.23 -3.71
CA LEU A 4 5.18 -19.36 -3.40
C LEU A 4 6.01 -19.92 -2.24
N PRO A 5 7.35 -19.82 -2.30
CA PRO A 5 8.20 -20.19 -1.17
C PRO A 5 7.88 -19.30 0.05
N PRO A 6 8.06 -19.81 1.28
CA PRO A 6 7.86 -19.00 2.47
C PRO A 6 8.84 -17.82 2.51
N ALA A 7 8.42 -16.70 3.07
CA ALA A 7 9.29 -15.54 3.27
C ALA A 7 10.45 -15.93 4.21
N PRO A 8 11.69 -15.45 3.91
CA PRO A 8 12.84 -15.73 4.76
C PRO A 8 12.73 -15.03 6.12
N ALA A 9 13.43 -15.54 7.11
CA ALA A 9 13.49 -14.92 8.44
C ALA A 9 14.17 -13.53 8.42
N SER A 10 15.04 -13.27 7.45
CA SER A 10 15.79 -12.02 7.29
C SER A 10 15.93 -11.70 5.79
N LEU A 11 16.17 -10.42 5.43
CA LEU A 11 16.51 -10.01 4.06
C LEU A 11 17.80 -10.67 3.54
N VAL A 12 18.69 -11.05 4.43
CA VAL A 12 19.96 -11.68 4.08
C VAL A 12 20.04 -13.09 4.66
N ASP A 13 20.73 -13.95 3.96
CA ASP A 13 21.05 -15.30 4.43
C ASP A 13 22.13 -15.30 5.53
N ALA A 14 22.48 -16.50 6.04
CA ALA A 14 23.52 -16.65 7.06
C ALA A 14 24.91 -16.18 6.61
N GLY A 15 25.18 -16.17 5.30
CA GLY A 15 26.41 -15.62 4.71
C GLY A 15 26.36 -14.11 4.50
N GLY A 16 25.22 -13.47 4.82
CA GLY A 16 25.01 -12.05 4.65
C GLY A 16 24.72 -11.64 3.20
N GLN A 17 24.36 -12.57 2.32
CA GLN A 17 23.93 -12.27 0.96
C GLN A 17 22.43 -12.01 0.94
N LEU A 18 22.00 -11.05 0.10
CA LEU A 18 20.57 -10.80 -0.11
C LEU A 18 19.93 -12.06 -0.69
N HIS A 19 18.75 -12.42 -0.17
CA HIS A 19 17.97 -13.51 -0.74
C HIS A 19 17.61 -13.23 -2.22
N PRO A 20 17.37 -14.26 -3.03
CA PRO A 20 17.01 -14.10 -4.43
C PRO A 20 15.85 -13.13 -4.64
N PHE A 21 15.89 -12.36 -5.71
CA PHE A 21 14.75 -11.56 -6.12
C PHE A 21 13.59 -12.46 -6.53
N GLY A 22 12.39 -12.08 -6.14
CA GLY A 22 11.17 -12.86 -6.38
C GLY A 22 10.07 -12.58 -5.38
N ARG A 23 9.10 -13.48 -5.38
CA ARG A 23 7.90 -13.44 -4.56
C ARG A 23 7.96 -14.52 -3.49
N TYR A 24 7.49 -14.18 -2.29
CA TYR A 24 7.48 -15.06 -1.12
C TYR A 24 6.13 -14.97 -0.40
N ARG A 25 5.67 -16.07 0.17
CA ARG A 25 4.46 -16.08 1.03
C ARG A 25 4.83 -15.65 2.45
N GLY A 26 4.10 -14.67 2.98
CA GLY A 26 4.29 -14.14 4.34
C GLY A 26 5.24 -12.95 4.40
N ALA A 27 5.46 -12.44 5.61
CA ALA A 27 6.33 -11.29 5.88
C ALA A 27 7.75 -11.74 6.22
N VAL A 28 8.75 -10.98 5.75
CA VAL A 28 10.14 -11.13 6.21
C VAL A 28 10.25 -10.71 7.67
N GLY A 29 10.94 -11.52 8.48
CA GLY A 29 11.07 -11.26 9.91
C GLY A 29 11.95 -10.06 10.22
N ASP A 30 13.19 -10.05 9.73
CA ASP A 30 14.14 -8.94 9.87
C ASP A 30 14.39 -8.26 8.53
N VAL A 31 13.94 -7.02 8.42
CA VAL A 31 14.14 -6.15 7.24
C VAL A 31 15.21 -5.09 7.48
N SER A 32 16.18 -5.35 8.37
CA SER A 32 17.24 -4.39 8.68
C SER A 32 18.04 -3.97 7.46
N THR A 33 18.12 -2.67 7.22
CA THR A 33 18.94 -2.05 6.17
C THR A 33 20.30 -1.59 6.67
N ALA A 34 20.65 -1.89 7.93
CA ALA A 34 21.83 -1.35 8.63
C ALA A 34 23.15 -1.53 7.86
N ARG A 35 23.32 -2.65 7.14
CA ARG A 35 24.54 -2.89 6.35
C ARG A 35 24.69 -1.96 5.13
N TRP A 36 23.59 -1.44 4.61
CA TRP A 36 23.56 -0.54 3.45
C TRP A 36 23.54 0.94 3.84
N ASP A 37 23.12 1.25 5.08
CA ASP A 37 22.94 2.60 5.59
C ASP A 37 24.19 3.16 6.31
N ARG A 38 25.22 2.34 6.61
CA ARG A 38 26.39 2.70 7.45
C ARG A 38 27.66 3.00 6.66
N GLY A 39 28.59 3.72 7.29
CA GLY A 39 29.93 3.99 6.79
C GLY A 39 29.94 4.81 5.51
N PRO A 40 30.76 4.43 4.49
CA PRO A 40 30.78 5.11 3.20
C PRO A 40 29.43 5.09 2.47
N ALA A 41 28.48 4.28 2.93
CA ALA A 41 27.14 4.18 2.42
C ALA A 41 26.13 5.13 3.10
N TRP A 42 26.60 5.99 4.03
CA TRP A 42 25.69 6.95 4.69
C TRP A 42 24.78 7.74 3.73
N PRO A 43 25.23 8.19 2.54
CA PRO A 43 24.32 8.81 1.57
C PRO A 43 23.18 7.90 1.12
N ARG A 44 23.32 6.57 1.27
CA ARG A 44 22.27 5.61 0.96
C ARG A 44 21.10 5.72 1.92
N ARG A 45 21.32 6.12 3.18
CA ARG A 45 20.25 6.41 4.14
C ARG A 45 19.30 7.48 3.60
N LEU A 46 19.81 8.49 2.89
CA LEU A 46 18.99 9.52 2.23
C LEU A 46 18.28 8.99 0.97
N GLN A 47 18.78 7.89 0.39
CA GLN A 47 18.19 7.24 -0.77
C GLN A 47 17.16 6.20 -0.37
N ARG A 48 17.23 5.67 0.85
CA ARG A 48 16.25 4.75 1.40
C ARG A 48 14.89 5.41 1.48
N LYS A 49 13.87 4.67 1.07
CA LYS A 49 12.46 5.04 1.20
C LYS A 49 11.75 3.92 1.94
N ALA A 50 10.83 4.30 2.81
CA ALA A 50 9.94 3.36 3.45
C ALA A 50 8.57 3.99 3.59
N TRP A 51 7.53 3.21 3.39
CA TRP A 51 6.17 3.63 3.71
C TRP A 51 5.34 2.46 4.20
N LEU A 52 4.41 2.76 5.05
CA LEU A 52 3.41 1.82 5.52
C LEU A 52 2.04 2.47 5.32
N TYR A 53 1.28 1.89 4.41
CA TYR A 53 -0.07 2.30 4.05
C TYR A 53 -1.10 1.32 4.61
N ALA A 54 -2.24 1.85 5.04
CA ALA A 54 -3.44 1.08 5.32
C ALA A 54 -4.64 1.68 4.60
N GLY A 55 -5.41 0.83 3.94
CA GLY A 55 -6.73 1.16 3.40
C GLY A 55 -7.83 0.52 4.24
N ALA A 56 -8.92 1.25 4.48
CA ALA A 56 -10.14 0.72 5.05
C ALA A 56 -11.32 1.13 4.17
N TYR A 57 -11.97 0.13 3.55
CA TYR A 57 -12.98 0.34 2.53
C TYR A 57 -14.30 -0.29 2.95
N HIS A 58 -15.32 0.55 3.03
CA HIS A 58 -16.68 0.19 3.43
C HIS A 58 -17.71 0.94 2.58
N GLU A 59 -18.96 0.48 2.57
CA GLU A 59 -20.03 1.17 1.84
C GLU A 59 -20.31 2.57 2.39
N ASP A 60 -20.09 2.81 3.69
CA ASP A 60 -20.29 4.12 4.32
C ASP A 60 -19.11 5.06 4.13
N PHE A 61 -17.89 4.54 4.07
CA PHE A 61 -16.67 5.35 4.06
C PHE A 61 -15.51 4.69 3.31
N MET A 62 -14.56 5.51 2.93
CA MET A 62 -13.22 5.06 2.51
C MET A 62 -12.16 5.84 3.29
N VAL A 63 -11.13 5.12 3.73
CA VAL A 63 -9.99 5.69 4.43
C VAL A 63 -8.70 5.25 3.75
N GLY A 64 -7.81 6.23 3.51
CA GLY A 64 -6.41 5.98 3.23
C GLY A 64 -5.56 6.60 4.33
N TYR A 65 -4.65 5.82 4.87
CA TYR A 65 -3.73 6.19 5.93
C TYR A 65 -2.31 5.80 5.52
N ALA A 66 -1.35 6.70 5.64
CA ALA A 66 0.05 6.37 5.38
C ALA A 66 1.00 7.14 6.28
N VAL A 67 2.13 6.49 6.58
CA VAL A 67 3.33 7.09 7.17
C VAL A 67 4.52 6.71 6.31
N ALA A 68 5.33 7.68 5.93
CA ALA A 68 6.47 7.46 5.04
C ALA A 68 7.74 8.19 5.51
N ASP A 69 8.87 7.47 5.44
CA ASP A 69 10.24 7.97 5.60
C ASP A 69 10.92 8.03 4.23
N ALA A 70 11.07 9.22 3.68
CA ALA A 70 11.82 9.43 2.45
C ALA A 70 13.33 9.67 2.69
N GLY A 71 13.82 9.44 3.90
CA GLY A 71 15.22 9.64 4.30
C GLY A 71 15.55 11.08 4.68
N TYR A 72 15.16 12.04 3.87
CA TYR A 72 15.31 13.48 4.10
C TYR A 72 13.99 14.17 4.50
N LEU A 73 12.87 13.47 4.41
CA LEU A 73 11.54 13.96 4.72
C LEU A 73 10.73 12.85 5.35
N GLY A 74 10.16 13.09 6.51
CA GLY A 74 9.06 12.29 7.04
C GLY A 74 7.73 12.89 6.59
N THR A 75 6.79 12.05 6.19
CA THR A 75 5.44 12.49 5.82
C THR A 75 4.39 11.51 6.31
N ALA A 76 3.22 12.01 6.65
CA ALA A 76 2.07 11.19 6.96
C ALA A 76 0.79 11.85 6.48
N PHE A 77 -0.19 11.04 6.15
CA PHE A 77 -1.54 11.52 5.87
C PHE A 77 -2.60 10.53 6.36
N VAL A 78 -3.76 11.05 6.59
CA VAL A 78 -5.00 10.29 6.69
C VAL A 78 -6.10 11.08 6.00
N TYR A 79 -6.85 10.43 5.14
CA TYR A 79 -8.09 10.98 4.62
C TYR A 79 -9.26 10.04 4.90
N VAL A 80 -10.40 10.63 5.14
CA VAL A 80 -11.68 9.94 5.25
C VAL A 80 -12.65 10.52 4.23
N TYR A 81 -13.27 9.66 3.46
CA TYR A 81 -14.35 10.00 2.55
C TYR A 81 -15.68 9.45 3.09
N ASP A 82 -16.60 10.34 3.45
CA ASP A 82 -17.98 10.01 3.81
C ASP A 82 -18.79 9.86 2.52
N ARG A 83 -19.16 8.64 2.18
CA ARG A 83 -19.82 8.34 0.90
C ARG A 83 -21.22 8.92 0.81
N ALA A 84 -21.98 8.91 1.91
CA ALA A 84 -23.34 9.44 1.93
C ALA A 84 -23.38 10.96 1.70
N ARG A 85 -22.37 11.68 2.23
CA ARG A 85 -22.25 13.13 2.07
C ARG A 85 -21.42 13.55 0.87
N LYS A 86 -20.65 12.63 0.29
CA LYS A 86 -19.64 12.89 -0.76
C LYS A 86 -18.61 13.94 -0.32
N VAL A 87 -18.18 13.86 0.94
CA VAL A 87 -17.22 14.77 1.55
C VAL A 87 -15.95 14.02 1.92
N ARG A 88 -14.82 14.51 1.44
CA ARG A 88 -13.50 14.09 1.87
C ARG A 88 -12.91 15.10 2.83
N VAL A 89 -12.38 14.64 3.95
CA VAL A 89 -11.52 15.38 4.86
C VAL A 89 -10.16 14.72 4.90
N GLU A 90 -9.11 15.52 4.86
CA GLU A 90 -7.73 15.06 4.94
C GLU A 90 -6.96 15.84 6.01
N GLU A 91 -6.12 15.15 6.75
CA GLU A 91 -5.10 15.72 7.61
C GLU A 91 -3.75 15.11 7.23
N SER A 92 -2.73 15.95 7.07
CA SER A 92 -1.38 15.53 6.67
C SER A 92 -0.32 16.35 7.40
N LEU A 93 0.89 15.78 7.47
CA LEU A 93 2.05 16.42 8.08
C LEU A 93 3.31 16.04 7.35
N GLU A 94 4.21 17.02 7.20
CA GLU A 94 5.55 16.83 6.65
C GLU A 94 6.58 17.47 7.58
N ILE A 95 7.64 16.71 7.89
CA ILE A 95 8.72 17.16 8.77
C ILE A 95 10.05 16.84 8.09
N PRO A 96 10.88 17.85 7.74
CA PRO A 96 12.23 17.59 7.27
C PRO A 96 12.98 16.73 8.30
N PHE A 97 13.60 15.65 7.83
CA PHE A 97 14.28 14.66 8.69
C PHE A 97 13.41 14.16 9.86
N GLY A 98 12.10 13.97 9.62
CA GLY A 98 11.09 13.74 10.65
C GLY A 98 11.18 12.44 11.43
N PHE A 99 12.05 11.50 11.03
CA PHE A 99 12.32 10.29 11.81
C PHE A 99 13.68 10.36 12.50
N ALA A 100 13.71 9.91 13.75
CA ALA A 100 14.93 9.89 14.55
C ALA A 100 16.03 9.05 13.89
N GLU A 101 17.29 9.40 14.19
CA GLU A 101 18.41 8.56 13.86
C GLU A 101 18.22 7.19 14.53
N GLY A 102 18.40 6.11 13.77
CA GLY A 102 18.17 4.74 14.24
C GLY A 102 16.73 4.22 14.02
N PHE A 103 15.80 5.01 13.53
CA PHE A 103 14.49 4.50 13.11
C PHE A 103 14.63 3.40 12.06
N ARG A 104 14.01 2.25 12.35
CA ARG A 104 14.06 1.05 11.51
C ARG A 104 12.64 0.70 11.08
N PRO A 105 12.25 1.07 9.84
CA PRO A 105 10.93 0.76 9.35
C PRO A 105 10.75 -0.76 9.18
N SER A 106 9.76 -1.33 9.83
CA SER A 106 9.36 -2.73 9.69
C SER A 106 7.88 -2.92 10.03
N LEU A 107 7.35 -4.11 9.80
CA LEU A 107 6.02 -4.52 10.26
C LEU A 107 6.01 -4.95 11.74
N ARG A 108 7.17 -5.08 12.36
CA ARG A 108 7.33 -5.57 13.75
C ARG A 108 7.70 -4.47 14.73
N ASP A 109 8.06 -3.30 14.24
CA ASP A 109 8.41 -2.14 15.05
C ASP A 109 7.31 -1.10 14.99
N ALA A 110 7.10 -0.40 16.10
CA ALA A 110 6.12 0.68 16.14
C ALA A 110 6.58 1.89 15.31
N TRP A 111 5.66 2.46 14.56
CA TRP A 111 5.86 3.72 13.85
C TRP A 111 5.14 4.82 14.60
N SER A 112 5.86 5.88 14.92
CA SER A 112 5.31 7.10 15.49
C SER A 112 5.80 8.29 14.70
N PHE A 113 4.86 9.05 14.17
CA PHE A 113 5.17 10.25 13.39
C PHE A 113 4.15 11.33 13.73
N GLY A 114 4.63 12.52 14.08
CA GLY A 114 3.72 13.60 14.41
C GLY A 114 4.38 14.80 15.06
N PHE A 115 3.58 15.82 15.26
CA PHE A 115 3.96 17.03 15.98
C PHE A 115 2.74 17.61 16.72
N GLY A 116 2.91 17.94 17.99
CA GLY A 116 1.83 18.44 18.84
C GLY A 116 0.73 17.39 19.03
N ASP A 117 -0.49 17.77 18.75
CA ASP A 117 -1.71 16.96 18.85
C ASP A 117 -1.93 16.02 17.64
N ARG A 118 -1.18 16.21 16.56
CA ARG A 118 -1.28 15.36 15.36
C ARG A 118 -0.27 14.23 15.42
N GLN A 119 -0.76 13.02 15.74
CA GLN A 119 0.08 11.83 15.92
C GLN A 119 -0.46 10.67 15.10
N TRP A 120 0.33 10.23 14.12
CA TRP A 120 0.13 8.96 13.41
C TRP A 120 0.88 7.86 14.15
N ARG A 121 0.20 6.80 14.50
CA ARG A 121 0.78 5.65 15.21
C ARG A 121 0.39 4.36 14.53
N ILE A 122 1.37 3.47 14.39
CA ILE A 122 1.17 2.12 13.91
C ILE A 122 1.87 1.22 14.93
N ASP A 123 1.12 0.38 15.60
CA ASP A 123 1.62 -0.50 16.65
C ASP A 123 1.43 -1.95 16.21
N PRO A 124 2.47 -2.81 16.33
CA PRO A 124 2.29 -4.24 16.23
C PRO A 124 1.38 -4.77 17.34
N GLU A 125 0.39 -5.59 16.99
CA GLU A 125 -0.50 -6.28 17.94
C GLU A 125 -0.59 -7.77 17.59
N GLY A 126 0.15 -8.62 18.32
CA GLY A 126 0.24 -10.05 18.00
C GLY A 126 0.79 -10.25 16.58
N ASP A 127 0.03 -10.93 15.73
CA ASP A 127 0.39 -11.18 14.31
C ASP A 127 -0.14 -10.09 13.36
N GLY A 128 -0.69 -9.03 13.90
CA GLY A 128 -1.30 -7.94 13.17
C GLY A 128 -0.76 -6.56 13.49
N LEU A 129 -1.53 -5.56 13.11
CA LEU A 129 -1.18 -4.15 13.26
C LEU A 129 -2.40 -3.33 13.72
N ARG A 130 -2.14 -2.28 14.47
CA ARG A 130 -3.14 -1.27 14.79
C ARG A 130 -2.67 0.09 14.30
N PHE A 131 -3.50 0.74 13.50
CA PHE A 131 -3.27 2.07 12.93
C PHE A 131 -4.15 3.08 13.68
N ARG A 132 -3.54 4.13 14.20
CA ARG A 132 -4.26 5.15 14.98
C ARG A 132 -3.90 6.56 14.55
N TYR A 133 -4.90 7.40 14.49
CA TYR A 133 -4.78 8.85 14.36
C TYR A 133 -5.90 9.51 15.13
N ASP A 134 -5.59 10.53 15.89
CA ASP A 134 -6.58 11.39 16.51
C ASP A 134 -6.24 12.85 16.24
N GLY A 135 -7.07 13.50 15.44
CA GLY A 135 -6.90 14.87 15.02
C GLY A 135 -8.19 15.67 15.18
N ARG A 136 -8.13 16.91 14.72
CA ARG A 136 -9.23 17.85 14.92
C ARG A 136 -10.52 17.41 14.23
N ARG A 137 -10.44 17.03 12.95
CA ARG A 137 -11.60 16.68 12.11
C ARG A 137 -11.73 15.19 11.89
N ILE A 138 -10.63 14.44 11.98
CA ILE A 138 -10.58 13.01 11.76
C ILE A 138 -10.10 12.34 13.06
N SER A 139 -10.72 11.21 13.42
CA SER A 139 -10.04 10.18 14.19
C SER A 139 -10.20 8.84 13.46
N PHE A 140 -9.16 8.04 13.53
CA PHE A 140 -9.08 6.74 12.87
C PHE A 140 -8.41 5.74 13.77
N ASP A 141 -9.05 4.60 13.95
CA ASP A 141 -8.53 3.44 14.69
C ASP A 141 -8.89 2.20 13.87
N LEU A 142 -7.89 1.57 13.30
CA LEU A 142 -8.04 0.33 12.52
C LEU A 142 -7.21 -0.76 13.18
N ARG A 143 -7.88 -1.81 13.61
CA ARG A 143 -7.24 -3.00 14.16
C ARG A 143 -7.30 -4.14 13.15
N VAL A 144 -6.16 -4.55 12.68
CA VAL A 144 -5.95 -5.70 11.79
C VAL A 144 -5.35 -6.82 12.63
N PRO A 145 -6.07 -7.89 12.97
CA PRO A 145 -5.62 -8.89 13.93
C PRO A 145 -4.52 -9.81 13.39
N SER A 146 -4.42 -9.98 12.06
CA SER A 146 -3.40 -10.84 11.44
C SER A 146 -3.02 -10.36 10.05
N LEU A 147 -1.73 -10.50 9.70
CA LEU A 147 -1.18 -10.30 8.37
C LEU A 147 -0.93 -11.62 7.61
N GLU A 148 -1.43 -12.74 8.13
CA GLU A 148 -1.28 -14.04 7.49
C GLU A 148 -1.79 -14.03 6.04
N GLY A 149 -1.15 -14.81 5.17
CA GLY A 149 -1.48 -14.87 3.74
C GLY A 149 -1.01 -13.67 2.92
N GLY A 150 -0.18 -12.80 3.48
CA GLY A 150 0.47 -11.73 2.75
C GLY A 150 1.55 -12.22 1.77
N MET A 151 1.94 -11.35 0.88
CA MET A 151 3.02 -11.57 -0.10
C MET A 151 4.15 -10.58 0.13
N THR A 152 5.35 -11.12 0.27
CA THR A 152 6.59 -10.34 0.19
C THR A 152 7.14 -10.39 -1.22
N THR A 153 7.67 -9.27 -1.68
CA THR A 153 8.46 -9.15 -2.90
C THR A 153 9.84 -8.60 -2.58
N LEU A 154 10.87 -9.25 -3.11
CA LEU A 154 12.21 -8.69 -3.27
C LEU A 154 12.44 -8.41 -4.74
N ALA A 155 12.72 -7.16 -5.09
CA ALA A 155 12.90 -6.72 -6.46
C ALA A 155 14.24 -6.03 -6.68
N PRO A 156 14.82 -6.13 -7.88
CA PRO A 156 15.98 -5.35 -8.24
C PRO A 156 15.65 -3.86 -8.29
N ALA A 157 16.58 -3.03 -7.93
CA ALA A 157 16.38 -1.58 -7.83
C ALA A 157 17.40 -0.82 -8.68
N LEU A 158 17.68 -1.25 -9.91
CA LEU A 158 18.61 -0.64 -10.88
C LEU A 158 19.82 -0.03 -10.14
N HIS A 159 21.01 -0.28 -10.25
CA HIS A 159 22.19 0.27 -9.55
C HIS A 159 22.03 0.58 -8.03
N ARG A 160 20.94 0.18 -7.41
CA ARG A 160 20.62 0.31 -5.98
C ARG A 160 20.57 -1.06 -5.34
N PRO A 161 20.62 -1.16 -3.99
CA PRO A 161 20.66 -2.46 -3.34
C PRO A 161 19.46 -3.36 -3.64
N PHE A 162 18.25 -2.88 -3.40
CA PHE A 162 17.00 -3.65 -3.59
C PHE A 162 15.78 -2.78 -3.29
N ASN A 163 14.60 -3.28 -3.67
CA ASN A 163 13.32 -2.91 -3.10
C ASN A 163 12.67 -4.14 -2.45
N HIS A 164 12.10 -3.95 -1.27
CA HIS A 164 11.29 -4.92 -0.55
C HIS A 164 9.89 -4.37 -0.36
N THR A 165 8.89 -5.19 -0.63
CA THR A 165 7.50 -4.83 -0.33
C THR A 165 6.77 -5.99 0.34
N PHE A 166 5.77 -5.66 1.14
CA PHE A 166 4.81 -6.61 1.68
C PHE A 166 3.41 -6.10 1.41
N LYS A 167 2.58 -6.95 0.84
CA LYS A 167 1.19 -6.64 0.50
C LYS A 167 0.27 -7.67 1.13
N ARG A 168 -0.82 -7.21 1.73
CA ARG A 168 -1.90 -8.07 2.17
C ARG A 168 -3.23 -7.33 2.03
N LEU A 169 -4.11 -7.92 1.25
CA LEU A 169 -5.45 -7.41 0.97
C LEU A 169 -6.52 -8.35 1.53
N CYS A 170 -7.76 -7.95 1.46
CA CYS A 170 -8.90 -8.70 2.01
C CYS A 170 -8.73 -9.05 3.48
N LEU A 171 -8.14 -8.15 4.24
CA LEU A 171 -7.96 -8.33 5.67
C LEU A 171 -9.28 -8.12 6.42
N ALA A 172 -9.56 -9.02 7.35
CA ALA A 172 -10.54 -8.76 8.38
C ALA A 172 -9.99 -7.69 9.34
N ALA A 173 -10.80 -6.73 9.70
CA ALA A 173 -10.41 -5.64 10.60
C ALA A 173 -11.62 -5.06 11.35
N GLU A 174 -11.33 -4.33 12.41
CA GLU A 174 -12.29 -3.48 13.12
C GLU A 174 -11.88 -2.03 12.89
N ALA A 175 -12.82 -1.22 12.43
CA ALA A 175 -12.57 0.19 12.14
C ALA A 175 -13.49 1.10 12.96
N THR A 176 -12.89 2.05 13.67
CA THR A 176 -13.58 3.22 14.22
C THR A 176 -13.11 4.45 13.46
N VAL A 177 -14.04 5.14 12.84
CA VAL A 177 -13.75 6.31 11.99
C VAL A 177 -14.62 7.46 12.44
N ARG A 178 -14.02 8.62 12.69
CA ARG A 178 -14.72 9.89 12.87
C ARG A 178 -14.34 10.85 11.75
N ILE A 179 -15.33 11.49 11.19
CA ILE A 179 -15.18 12.61 10.27
C ILE A 179 -16.12 13.73 10.71
N ASP A 180 -15.55 14.83 11.18
CA ASP A 180 -16.27 15.92 11.86
C ASP A 180 -17.15 15.37 13.00
N ALA A 181 -18.48 15.56 12.96
CA ALA A 181 -19.42 15.08 13.96
C ALA A 181 -19.93 13.65 13.73
N ARG A 182 -19.58 13.01 12.59
CA ARG A 182 -20.02 11.64 12.30
C ARG A 182 -19.02 10.62 12.78
N ARG A 183 -19.53 9.54 13.34
CA ARG A 183 -18.74 8.39 13.79
C ARG A 183 -19.28 7.11 13.17
N PHE A 184 -18.37 6.25 12.75
CA PHE A 184 -18.63 4.92 12.22
C PHE A 184 -17.85 3.92 13.04
N GLU A 185 -18.49 2.82 13.40
CA GLU A 185 -17.86 1.63 14.00
C GLU A 185 -18.28 0.45 13.14
N ARG A 186 -17.31 -0.19 12.49
CA ARG A 186 -17.58 -1.24 11.50
C ARG A 186 -16.59 -2.38 11.64
N ALA A 187 -17.14 -3.59 11.62
CA ALA A 187 -16.35 -4.75 11.24
C ALA A 187 -16.19 -4.75 9.72
N LEU A 188 -14.98 -4.99 9.27
CA LEU A 188 -14.59 -5.10 7.87
C LEU A 188 -14.16 -6.55 7.62
N PRO A 189 -15.06 -7.45 7.21
CA PRO A 189 -14.69 -8.86 7.04
C PRO A 189 -13.54 -9.07 6.05
N HIS A 190 -13.47 -8.23 5.01
CA HIS A 190 -12.49 -8.29 3.94
C HIS A 190 -12.14 -6.90 3.40
N GLY A 191 -12.38 -5.85 4.18
CA GLY A 191 -12.32 -4.46 3.72
C GLY A 191 -11.04 -3.71 4.08
N ALA A 192 -10.02 -4.38 4.66
CA ALA A 192 -8.78 -3.72 4.99
C ALA A 192 -7.61 -4.21 4.12
N ALA A 193 -6.67 -3.30 3.85
CA ALA A 193 -5.42 -3.55 3.14
C ALA A 193 -4.23 -2.99 3.89
N VAL A 194 -3.09 -3.68 3.82
CA VAL A 194 -1.79 -3.23 4.32
C VAL A 194 -0.77 -3.32 3.19
N ASP A 195 -0.04 -2.23 3.00
CA ASP A 195 1.06 -2.10 2.05
C ASP A 195 2.29 -1.54 2.76
N PHE A 196 3.31 -2.35 2.89
CA PHE A 196 4.61 -1.93 3.41
C PHE A 196 5.66 -1.99 2.31
N THR A 197 6.44 -0.94 2.17
CA THR A 197 7.60 -0.88 1.29
C THR A 197 8.80 -0.35 2.03
N LEU A 198 9.96 -0.95 1.74
CA LEU A 198 11.26 -0.54 2.23
C LEU A 198 12.30 -0.82 1.15
N GLY A 199 13.00 0.20 0.70
CA GLY A 199 14.01 -0.04 -0.34
C GLY A 199 14.75 1.21 -0.77
N TYR A 200 15.46 1.05 -1.89
CA TYR A 200 16.29 2.07 -2.48
C TYR A 200 15.87 2.28 -3.95
N PRO A 201 14.67 2.86 -4.19
CA PRO A 201 14.19 3.04 -5.56
C PRO A 201 15.13 3.95 -6.37
N PRO A 202 15.13 3.85 -7.70
CA PRO A 202 15.83 4.77 -8.57
C PRO A 202 15.49 6.22 -8.27
N ARG A 203 16.37 7.16 -8.65
CA ARG A 203 16.13 8.60 -8.43
C ARG A 203 14.86 9.08 -9.13
N ASP A 204 14.66 8.66 -10.37
CA ASP A 204 13.44 8.90 -11.11
C ASP A 204 12.59 7.63 -11.04
N THR A 205 11.46 7.71 -10.37
CA THR A 205 10.56 6.59 -10.11
C THR A 205 9.17 6.94 -10.59
N ARG A 206 8.53 5.96 -11.24
CA ARG A 206 7.15 6.05 -11.68
C ARG A 206 6.43 4.75 -11.38
N TRP A 207 5.14 4.85 -11.02
CA TRP A 207 4.24 3.70 -11.03
C TRP A 207 2.80 4.11 -11.31
N ASN A 208 2.05 3.15 -11.84
CA ASN A 208 0.62 3.08 -11.66
C ASN A 208 0.34 1.94 -10.68
N TRP A 209 -0.55 2.16 -9.73
CA TRP A 209 -0.88 1.17 -8.71
C TRP A 209 -2.38 1.04 -8.55
N ALA A 210 -2.84 -0.16 -8.20
CA ALA A 210 -4.21 -0.44 -7.80
C ALA A 210 -4.22 -1.35 -6.58
N CYS A 211 -5.01 -0.96 -5.57
CA CYS A 211 -5.32 -1.73 -4.38
C CYS A 211 -6.83 -1.80 -4.25
N LEU A 212 -7.39 -2.92 -4.68
CA LEU A 212 -8.83 -3.09 -4.86
C LEU A 212 -9.31 -4.28 -4.03
N GLN A 213 -10.47 -4.15 -3.36
CA GLN A 213 -11.06 -5.20 -2.55
C GLN A 213 -12.57 -5.25 -2.72
N GLY A 214 -13.12 -6.44 -2.73
CA GLY A 214 -14.54 -6.66 -2.90
C GLY A 214 -14.93 -8.13 -2.84
N THR A 215 -15.92 -8.50 -3.62
CA THR A 215 -16.42 -9.87 -3.69
C THR A 215 -16.67 -10.27 -5.14
N THR A 216 -16.57 -11.58 -5.36
CA THR A 216 -17.03 -12.22 -6.59
C THR A 216 -18.54 -12.41 -6.57
N ASP A 217 -19.13 -12.69 -7.74
CA ASP A 217 -20.57 -13.00 -7.88
C ASP A 217 -20.99 -14.31 -7.16
N ASP A 218 -20.04 -15.20 -6.86
CA ASP A 218 -20.24 -16.37 -6.01
C ASP A 218 -19.94 -16.12 -4.51
N GLY A 219 -19.69 -14.86 -4.12
CA GLY A 219 -19.54 -14.41 -2.74
C GLY A 219 -18.15 -14.58 -2.12
N ARG A 220 -17.13 -15.01 -2.89
CA ARG A 220 -15.76 -15.12 -2.37
C ARG A 220 -15.13 -13.74 -2.21
N PRO A 221 -14.33 -13.53 -1.15
CA PRO A 221 -13.47 -12.35 -1.04
C PRO A 221 -12.54 -12.22 -2.24
N PHE A 222 -12.40 -10.99 -2.75
CA PHE A 222 -11.55 -10.65 -3.88
C PHE A 222 -10.66 -9.47 -3.50
N GLY A 223 -9.34 -9.62 -3.60
CA GLY A 223 -8.37 -8.56 -3.40
C GLY A 223 -7.33 -8.55 -4.51
N LEU A 224 -7.02 -7.38 -5.03
CA LEU A 224 -6.11 -7.22 -6.15
C LEU A 224 -5.11 -6.12 -5.87
N ASN A 225 -3.81 -6.48 -5.86
CA ASN A 225 -2.70 -5.55 -5.88
C ASN A 225 -2.02 -5.62 -7.24
N LEU A 226 -1.97 -4.50 -7.92
CA LEU A 226 -1.30 -4.39 -9.21
C LEU A 226 -0.42 -3.16 -9.25
N VAL A 227 0.77 -3.31 -9.81
CA VAL A 227 1.69 -2.20 -10.09
C VAL A 227 2.21 -2.33 -11.52
N ALA A 228 2.38 -1.22 -12.20
CA ALA A 228 3.09 -1.12 -13.47
C ALA A 228 4.26 -0.14 -13.33
N TYR A 229 5.37 -0.38 -14.06
CA TYR A 229 6.58 0.44 -14.10
C TYR A 229 7.44 0.46 -12.84
N PHE A 230 7.16 -0.40 -11.86
CA PHE A 230 7.90 -0.47 -10.62
C PHE A 230 8.12 -1.92 -10.19
N ASN A 231 9.29 -2.23 -9.60
CA ASN A 231 9.65 -3.53 -9.03
C ASN A 231 9.48 -4.71 -10.00
N ASP A 232 9.72 -4.49 -11.31
CA ASP A 232 9.52 -5.49 -12.37
C ASP A 232 8.16 -6.20 -12.29
N GLU A 233 7.15 -5.49 -11.75
CA GLU A 233 5.76 -5.98 -11.60
C GLU A 233 5.65 -7.23 -10.70
N LEU A 234 6.68 -7.53 -9.91
CA LEU A 234 6.70 -8.66 -8.99
C LEU A 234 5.69 -8.54 -7.83
N GLU A 235 5.09 -7.36 -7.64
CA GLU A 235 4.08 -7.12 -6.60
C GLU A 235 2.66 -7.52 -7.02
N ASN A 236 2.47 -7.91 -8.29
CA ASN A 236 1.15 -8.18 -8.83
C ASN A 236 0.60 -9.49 -8.31
N ALA A 237 -0.56 -9.43 -7.65
CA ALA A 237 -1.20 -10.59 -7.06
C ALA A 237 -2.71 -10.41 -6.88
N LEU A 238 -3.41 -11.53 -6.91
CA LEU A 238 -4.81 -11.69 -6.58
C LEU A 238 -4.95 -12.53 -5.31
N TRP A 239 -5.71 -12.05 -4.33
CA TRP A 239 -6.25 -12.81 -3.22
C TRP A 239 -7.68 -13.19 -3.55
N LEU A 240 -7.96 -14.48 -3.68
CA LEU A 240 -9.27 -15.02 -4.00
C LEU A 240 -9.68 -16.03 -2.92
N GLY A 241 -10.54 -15.59 -1.98
CA GLY A 241 -10.72 -16.34 -0.74
C GLY A 241 -9.41 -16.44 0.02
N ASP A 242 -8.98 -17.67 0.32
CA ASP A 242 -7.71 -17.96 1.02
C ASP A 242 -6.52 -18.15 0.06
N GLU A 243 -6.76 -18.10 -1.25
CA GLU A 243 -5.70 -18.30 -2.24
C GLU A 243 -4.98 -17.01 -2.56
N LEU A 244 -3.65 -17.10 -2.64
CA LEU A 244 -2.77 -16.06 -3.15
C LEU A 244 -2.24 -16.48 -4.53
N ILE A 245 -2.63 -15.74 -5.54
CA ILE A 245 -2.32 -16.02 -6.95
C ILE A 245 -1.42 -14.91 -7.48
N PRO A 246 -0.11 -15.19 -7.70
CA PRO A 246 0.77 -14.22 -8.35
C PRO A 246 0.31 -13.94 -9.78
N LEU A 247 0.40 -12.69 -10.19
CA LEU A 247 0.04 -12.23 -11.53
C LEU A 247 1.25 -11.66 -12.26
N GLY A 248 1.18 -11.59 -13.57
CA GLY A 248 2.14 -10.92 -14.43
C GLY A 248 1.81 -9.43 -14.60
N SER A 249 2.11 -8.94 -15.79
CA SER A 249 2.01 -7.52 -16.13
C SER A 249 0.57 -7.01 -16.09
N ALA A 250 0.42 -5.79 -15.55
CA ALA A 250 -0.82 -5.05 -15.53
C ALA A 250 -0.75 -3.84 -16.46
N VAL A 251 -1.80 -3.63 -17.24
CA VAL A 251 -1.94 -2.48 -18.14
C VAL A 251 -3.01 -1.55 -17.58
N PHE A 252 -2.64 -0.29 -17.35
CA PHE A 252 -3.54 0.75 -16.89
C PHE A 252 -3.85 1.72 -18.02
N THR A 253 -5.13 1.91 -18.32
CA THR A 253 -5.62 2.98 -19.18
C THR A 253 -6.33 4.00 -18.31
N ILE A 254 -5.74 5.19 -18.22
CA ILE A 254 -6.19 6.24 -17.29
C ILE A 254 -7.16 7.16 -17.99
N GLY A 255 -8.41 7.23 -17.54
CA GLY A 255 -9.37 8.24 -17.95
C GLY A 255 -8.91 9.63 -17.56
N ARG A 256 -9.30 10.64 -18.33
CA ARG A 256 -8.90 12.03 -18.08
C ARG A 256 -10.13 12.92 -17.83
N PRO A 257 -10.09 13.79 -16.80
CA PRO A 257 -9.09 13.90 -15.73
C PRO A 257 -9.02 12.62 -14.88
N ALA A 258 -7.84 12.31 -14.30
CA ALA A 258 -7.60 11.04 -13.64
C ALA A 258 -8.47 10.81 -12.39
N ASP A 259 -8.97 11.87 -11.77
CA ASP A 259 -9.89 11.87 -10.61
C ASP A 259 -11.38 11.83 -10.98
N GLN A 260 -11.70 11.82 -12.27
CA GLN A 260 -13.08 11.85 -12.77
C GLN A 260 -13.35 10.82 -13.86
N GLY A 261 -12.39 10.64 -14.77
CA GLY A 261 -12.51 9.65 -15.85
C GLY A 261 -12.31 8.22 -15.33
N PRO A 262 -13.01 7.24 -15.90
CA PRO A 262 -12.83 5.84 -15.50
C PRO A 262 -11.44 5.35 -15.87
N TRP A 263 -10.88 4.46 -15.05
CA TRP A 263 -9.65 3.74 -15.35
C TRP A 263 -10.00 2.32 -15.80
N THR A 264 -9.32 1.83 -16.83
CA THR A 264 -9.40 0.41 -17.19
C THR A 264 -8.10 -0.27 -16.81
N ILE A 265 -8.21 -1.44 -16.18
CA ILE A 265 -7.07 -2.25 -15.74
C ILE A 265 -7.22 -3.62 -16.38
N HIS A 266 -6.16 -4.10 -17.03
CA HIS A 266 -6.14 -5.40 -17.69
C HIS A 266 -4.93 -6.22 -17.27
N VAL A 267 -5.15 -7.54 -17.03
CA VAL A 267 -4.11 -8.54 -16.77
C VAL A 267 -4.39 -9.76 -17.64
N ALA A 268 -3.46 -10.05 -18.54
CA ALA A 268 -3.67 -11.05 -19.60
C ALA A 268 -3.82 -12.49 -19.07
N GLU A 269 -3.07 -12.88 -18.01
CA GLU A 269 -3.05 -14.26 -17.51
C GLU A 269 -4.42 -14.79 -17.05
N LEU A 270 -5.27 -13.92 -16.56
CA LEU A 270 -6.61 -14.28 -16.10
C LEU A 270 -7.70 -13.73 -17.02
N ASP A 271 -7.34 -13.15 -18.17
CA ASP A 271 -8.29 -12.36 -18.97
C ASP A 271 -9.07 -11.37 -18.05
N LEU A 272 -8.33 -10.82 -17.06
CA LEU A 272 -8.91 -9.91 -16.08
C LEU A 272 -9.05 -8.53 -16.69
N THR A 273 -10.26 -8.01 -16.62
CA THR A 273 -10.54 -6.62 -17.02
C THR A 273 -11.43 -5.96 -15.98
N LEU A 274 -10.97 -4.84 -15.45
CA LEU A 274 -11.70 -4.04 -14.46
C LEU A 274 -11.90 -2.62 -14.97
N THR A 275 -13.05 -2.05 -14.64
CA THR A 275 -13.31 -0.62 -14.74
C THR A 275 -13.40 -0.03 -13.35
N PHE A 276 -12.54 0.94 -13.06
CA PHE A 276 -12.54 1.70 -11.82
C PHE A 276 -13.16 3.07 -12.06
N SER A 277 -14.14 3.42 -11.24
CA SER A 277 -14.88 4.68 -11.29
C SER A 277 -14.52 5.53 -10.07
N PRO A 278 -13.78 6.64 -10.24
CA PRO A 278 -13.43 7.54 -9.15
C PRO A 278 -14.65 8.15 -8.46
N GLU A 279 -14.63 8.24 -7.13
CA GLU A 279 -15.58 8.99 -6.29
C GLU A 279 -14.93 10.24 -5.70
N GLY A 280 -13.62 10.33 -5.80
CA GLY A 280 -12.78 11.44 -5.38
C GLY A 280 -11.32 11.05 -5.47
N ALA A 281 -10.43 11.96 -5.09
CA ALA A 281 -9.00 11.70 -5.11
C ALA A 281 -8.25 12.49 -4.04
N ARG A 282 -7.12 11.91 -3.58
CA ARG A 282 -6.04 12.63 -2.94
C ARG A 282 -5.02 13.04 -3.99
N GLN A 283 -4.50 14.25 -3.91
CA GLN A 283 -3.47 14.75 -4.82
C GLN A 283 -2.38 15.47 -4.03
N ASP A 284 -1.12 15.29 -4.44
CA ASP A 284 0.01 16.02 -3.91
C ASP A 284 1.01 16.33 -5.03
N ARG A 285 1.33 17.59 -5.22
CA ARG A 285 2.27 18.07 -6.24
C ARG A 285 3.31 18.97 -5.64
N LYS A 286 4.57 18.61 -5.84
CA LYS A 286 5.71 19.42 -5.41
C LYS A 286 6.75 19.48 -6.51
N ASN A 287 7.29 20.65 -6.72
CA ASN A 287 8.39 20.86 -7.64
C ASN A 287 9.40 21.82 -6.98
N LEU A 288 10.45 21.24 -6.43
CA LEU A 288 11.54 21.96 -5.77
C LEU A 288 12.83 21.91 -6.64
N GLY A 289 12.67 21.84 -7.97
CA GLY A 289 13.77 21.75 -8.91
C GLY A 289 14.40 20.34 -8.93
N LEU A 290 15.32 20.07 -8.01
CA LEU A 290 16.00 18.78 -7.92
C LEU A 290 15.10 17.64 -7.39
N LEU A 291 14.07 17.99 -6.62
CA LEU A 291 13.08 17.06 -6.07
C LEU A 291 11.73 17.36 -6.72
N LYS A 292 11.08 16.34 -7.22
CA LYS A 292 9.74 16.44 -7.81
C LYS A 292 8.86 15.31 -7.28
N HIS A 293 7.59 15.62 -7.09
CA HIS A 293 6.58 14.69 -6.68
C HIS A 293 5.27 15.09 -7.37
N ASP A 294 4.71 14.20 -8.15
CA ASP A 294 3.39 14.33 -8.76
C ASP A 294 2.63 13.05 -8.47
N PHE A 295 1.62 13.18 -7.62
CA PHE A 295 0.89 12.06 -7.05
C PHE A 295 -0.60 12.35 -7.11
N ILE A 296 -1.33 11.39 -7.67
CA ILE A 296 -2.78 11.35 -7.58
C ILE A 296 -3.21 9.94 -7.20
N GLN A 297 -4.06 9.85 -6.16
CA GLN A 297 -4.68 8.61 -5.69
C GLN A 297 -6.20 8.77 -5.72
N PRO A 298 -6.85 8.46 -6.84
CA PRO A 298 -8.29 8.30 -6.88
C PRO A 298 -8.72 7.13 -5.99
N PHE A 299 -9.81 7.32 -5.27
CA PHE A 299 -10.53 6.29 -4.54
C PHE A 299 -11.95 6.17 -5.10
N GLY A 300 -12.52 4.95 -5.07
CA GLY A 300 -13.83 4.73 -5.67
C GLY A 300 -14.25 3.28 -5.72
N ARG A 301 -15.09 2.98 -6.72
CA ARG A 301 -15.62 1.64 -6.98
C ARG A 301 -14.95 1.02 -8.18
N PHE A 302 -14.93 -0.31 -8.19
CA PHE A 302 -14.59 -1.05 -9.38
C PHE A 302 -15.60 -2.15 -9.66
N GLU A 303 -15.68 -2.52 -10.94
CA GLU A 303 -16.39 -3.69 -11.42
C GLU A 303 -15.66 -4.33 -12.59
N GLY A 304 -15.89 -5.59 -12.84
CA GLY A 304 -15.29 -6.27 -13.96
C GLY A 304 -15.38 -7.79 -13.86
N SER A 305 -14.47 -8.49 -14.53
CA SER A 305 -14.44 -9.93 -14.54
C SER A 305 -13.04 -10.49 -14.80
N PHE A 306 -12.88 -11.76 -14.46
CA PHE A 306 -11.71 -12.55 -14.81
C PHE A 306 -12.12 -14.00 -15.10
N ARG A 307 -11.20 -14.80 -15.64
CA ARG A 307 -11.42 -16.22 -15.92
C ARG A 307 -10.72 -17.08 -14.88
N ALA A 308 -11.51 -17.95 -14.26
CA ALA A 308 -11.04 -19.03 -13.37
C ALA A 308 -11.76 -20.32 -13.70
N ASP A 309 -11.03 -21.42 -13.77
CA ASP A 309 -11.56 -22.78 -14.04
C ASP A 309 -12.48 -22.85 -15.29
N GLY A 310 -12.11 -22.12 -16.32
CA GLY A 310 -12.86 -22.05 -17.59
C GLY A 310 -14.15 -21.21 -17.52
N LYS A 311 -14.47 -20.60 -16.38
CA LYS A 311 -15.65 -19.75 -16.18
C LYS A 311 -15.28 -18.29 -16.09
N THR A 312 -16.21 -17.42 -16.45
CA THR A 312 -16.12 -15.99 -16.18
C THR A 312 -16.65 -15.72 -14.78
N VAL A 313 -15.84 -15.13 -13.92
CA VAL A 313 -16.19 -14.70 -12.57
C VAL A 313 -16.31 -13.17 -12.58
N ARG A 314 -17.43 -12.65 -12.14
CA ARG A 314 -17.65 -11.21 -12.01
C ARG A 314 -17.21 -10.75 -10.63
N VAL A 315 -16.70 -9.52 -10.57
CA VAL A 315 -16.22 -8.90 -9.32
C VAL A 315 -16.66 -7.47 -9.22
N SER A 316 -16.87 -7.01 -8.00
CA SER A 316 -17.12 -5.61 -7.69
C SER A 316 -16.63 -5.27 -6.29
N GLY A 317 -16.35 -3.99 -6.05
CA GLY A 317 -15.88 -3.55 -4.74
C GLY A 317 -15.35 -2.12 -4.76
N HIS A 318 -14.41 -1.88 -3.85
CA HIS A 318 -13.86 -0.56 -3.57
C HIS A 318 -12.34 -0.59 -3.49
N GLY A 319 -11.72 0.56 -3.68
CA GLY A 319 -10.30 0.68 -3.49
C GLY A 319 -9.73 1.99 -4.00
N VAL A 320 -8.44 1.96 -4.25
CA VAL A 320 -7.67 3.10 -4.76
C VAL A 320 -6.89 2.70 -5.99
N VAL A 321 -6.62 3.69 -6.85
CA VAL A 321 -5.65 3.61 -7.94
C VAL A 321 -4.70 4.79 -7.84
N GLU A 322 -3.48 4.66 -8.39
CA GLU A 322 -2.48 5.75 -8.35
C GLU A 322 -1.83 5.98 -9.71
N ASP A 323 -1.56 7.24 -10.02
CA ASP A 323 -0.57 7.67 -11.01
C ASP A 323 0.47 8.51 -10.27
N HIS A 324 1.68 8.00 -10.20
CA HIS A 324 2.75 8.59 -9.41
C HIS A 324 4.03 8.73 -10.21
N THR A 325 4.65 9.90 -10.09
CA THR A 325 5.99 10.17 -10.58
C THR A 325 6.77 10.94 -9.53
N SER A 326 7.96 10.47 -9.20
CA SER A 326 8.84 11.15 -8.26
C SER A 326 10.27 11.23 -8.79
N ARG A 327 10.93 12.33 -8.45
CA ARG A 327 12.38 12.49 -8.47
C ARG A 327 12.84 12.75 -7.05
N TRP A 328 13.44 11.69 -6.46
CA TRP A 328 13.86 11.68 -5.06
C TRP A 328 15.12 12.52 -4.81
#